data_759ee6ba4005712f6033e6cf511577d0
#
_entry.id   759ee6ba4005712f6033e6cf511577d0
#
_cell.length_a   1.000
_cell.length_b   1.000
_cell.length_c   1.000
_cell.angle_alpha   90.00
_cell.angle_beta   90.00
_cell.angle_gamma   90.00
#
_symmetry.space_group_name_H-M   'P 1'
#
loop_
_entity.id
_entity.type
_entity.pdbx_description
1 polymer ?
#
loop_
_entity_poly.entity_id
_entity_poly.type
_entity_poly.pdbx_seq_one_letter_code
_entity_poly.pdbx_strand_id
1 'polypeptide(L)'
;LAADLRKPSAILVISAHWEEAIPTITSGTTPSLIYDYYGFPSEAYKIEYPCPGEPVLAQQVAQALDQAGIQARLDDQRGLDHGAFVPLKLMYPDATIPCIQLSLVNTLDASTHLAIGRALQALDYDHLLVLGSGFSFHNMRAFFAAQTPEIQARNLAFEDWLEQTCSDSSLSEPERAKRLADWEQAPHARFCHPREEHLLPLHVCYGLANKASDRHIAATILGKQSGMFYWG
;
A
#
# COMPACT_ATOMS: atom_id res chain seq x y z
N LEU A 1 13.94 5.75 -6.29
CA LEU A 1 12.81 6.50 -5.71
C LEU A 1 13.17 7.03 -4.31
N ALA A 2 13.51 6.16 -3.34
CA ALA A 2 13.83 6.62 -1.97
C ALA A 2 14.97 7.64 -1.92
N ALA A 3 15.99 7.48 -2.76
CA ALA A 3 17.12 8.42 -2.84
C ALA A 3 16.72 9.82 -3.35
N ASP A 4 15.59 9.92 -4.05
CA ASP A 4 15.08 11.18 -4.60
C ASP A 4 14.11 11.87 -3.63
N LEU A 5 13.68 11.17 -2.57
CA LEU A 5 12.76 11.69 -1.57
C LEU A 5 13.53 12.37 -0.43
N ARG A 6 13.00 13.49 0.06
CA ARG A 6 13.47 14.03 1.33
C ARG A 6 13.28 12.98 2.42
N LYS A 7 14.27 12.84 3.31
CA LYS A 7 14.16 11.88 4.44
C LYS A 7 12.90 12.21 5.27
N PRO A 8 11.96 11.26 5.40
CA PRO A 8 10.74 11.49 6.18
C PRO A 8 11.03 11.52 7.68
N SER A 9 10.19 12.21 8.43
CA SER A 9 10.22 12.22 9.90
C SER A 9 9.56 10.99 10.50
N ALA A 10 8.57 10.42 9.81
CA ALA A 10 7.94 9.14 10.12
C ALA A 10 7.37 8.49 8.84
N ILE A 11 7.06 7.20 8.92
CA ILE A 11 6.45 6.44 7.83
C ILE A 11 5.19 5.75 8.31
N LEU A 12 4.10 5.95 7.59
CA LEU A 12 2.86 5.18 7.71
C LEU A 12 2.79 4.18 6.56
N VAL A 13 2.80 2.88 6.87
CA VAL A 13 2.69 1.82 5.86
C VAL A 13 1.29 1.25 5.82
N ILE A 14 0.70 1.16 4.64
CA ILE A 14 -0.52 0.39 4.39
C ILE A 14 -0.08 -0.91 3.72
N SER A 15 -0.15 -2.04 4.43
CA SER A 15 0.30 -3.34 3.91
C SER A 15 -0.86 -4.20 3.49
N ALA A 16 -0.72 -4.85 2.33
CA ALA A 16 -1.64 -5.86 1.82
C ALA A 16 -1.71 -7.13 2.70
N HIS A 17 -0.78 -7.29 3.64
CA HIS A 17 -0.65 -8.49 4.48
C HIS A 17 -1.31 -8.38 5.85
N TRP A 18 -2.01 -7.28 6.10
CA TRP A 18 -2.74 -7.08 7.35
C TRP A 18 -4.17 -6.63 7.13
N GLU A 19 -5.11 -7.46 7.51
CA GLU A 19 -6.55 -7.23 7.39
C GLU A 19 -7.21 -7.34 8.76
N GLU A 20 -8.08 -6.38 9.08
CA GLU A 20 -8.85 -6.33 10.32
C GLU A 20 -10.32 -6.01 10.04
N ALA A 21 -11.21 -6.24 11.00
CA ALA A 21 -12.63 -5.89 10.84
C ALA A 21 -12.87 -4.38 10.73
N ILE A 22 -12.01 -3.58 11.35
CA ILE A 22 -11.97 -2.11 11.28
C ILE A 22 -10.51 -1.68 11.08
N PRO A 23 -10.26 -0.47 10.54
CA PRO A 23 -8.90 0.07 10.44
C PRO A 23 -8.19 -0.02 11.79
N THR A 24 -7.05 -0.67 11.81
CA THR A 24 -6.25 -0.89 13.03
C THR A 24 -4.84 -0.38 12.79
N ILE A 25 -4.27 0.33 13.75
CA ILE A 25 -2.97 1.00 13.63
C ILE A 25 -2.01 0.43 14.67
N THR A 26 -0.80 0.05 14.25
CA THR A 26 0.25 -0.31 15.22
C THR A 26 0.65 0.89 16.04
N SER A 27 0.70 0.75 17.37
CA SER A 27 0.97 1.86 18.30
C SER A 27 2.05 1.54 19.34
N GLY A 28 2.71 0.39 19.25
CA GLY A 28 3.85 0.05 20.09
C GLY A 28 5.07 0.93 19.79
N THR A 29 5.90 1.22 20.80
CA THR A 29 7.12 2.04 20.65
C THR A 29 8.28 1.30 19.98
N THR A 30 8.29 -0.02 20.04
CA THR A 30 9.33 -0.92 19.52
C THR A 30 8.69 -2.12 18.84
N PRO A 31 8.11 -1.94 17.63
CA PRO A 31 7.41 -3.02 16.94
C PRO A 31 8.39 -4.16 16.60
N SER A 32 7.99 -5.41 16.89
CA SER A 32 8.70 -6.60 16.41
C SER A 32 8.48 -6.81 14.92
N LEU A 33 9.18 -7.78 14.31
CA LEU A 33 8.91 -8.20 12.94
C LEU A 33 8.06 -9.47 12.93
N ILE A 34 7.14 -9.54 11.97
CA ILE A 34 6.31 -10.72 11.69
C ILE A 34 6.78 -11.32 10.37
N TYR A 35 7.37 -12.50 10.41
CA TYR A 35 7.80 -13.24 9.23
C TYR A 35 6.62 -14.07 8.70
N ASP A 36 5.66 -13.41 8.09
CA ASP A 36 4.40 -13.95 7.57
C ASP A 36 4.52 -14.62 6.20
N TYR A 37 5.68 -15.16 5.91
CA TYR A 37 6.00 -15.93 4.70
C TYR A 37 6.62 -17.27 5.07
N TYR A 38 6.67 -18.20 4.12
CA TYR A 38 7.22 -19.54 4.32
C TYR A 38 7.92 -20.06 3.06
N GLY A 39 8.75 -21.09 3.24
CA GLY A 39 9.46 -21.74 2.11
C GLY A 39 10.69 -20.97 1.61
N PHE A 40 11.14 -19.94 2.33
CA PHE A 40 12.36 -19.20 2.02
C PHE A 40 13.58 -19.79 2.77
N PRO A 41 14.81 -19.50 2.31
CA PRO A 41 16.05 -19.85 3.03
C PRO A 41 16.05 -19.27 4.46
N SER A 42 16.78 -19.91 5.36
CA SER A 42 16.84 -19.55 6.79
C SER A 42 17.25 -18.09 7.04
N GLU A 43 18.05 -17.52 6.13
CA GLU A 43 18.53 -16.13 6.18
C GLU A 43 17.38 -15.13 6.08
N ALA A 44 16.31 -15.45 5.36
CA ALA A 44 15.14 -14.60 5.23
C ALA A 44 14.41 -14.40 6.57
N TYR A 45 14.49 -15.38 7.48
CA TYR A 45 13.90 -15.33 8.82
C TYR A 45 14.83 -14.70 9.87
N LYS A 46 15.98 -14.20 9.45
CA LYS A 46 16.96 -13.48 10.28
C LYS A 46 17.08 -11.99 9.90
N ILE A 47 16.21 -11.53 9.00
CA ILE A 47 16.16 -10.11 8.65
C ILE A 47 15.83 -9.31 9.90
N GLU A 48 16.60 -8.28 10.18
CA GLU A 48 16.36 -7.34 11.26
C GLU A 48 16.06 -5.96 10.69
N TYR A 49 15.06 -5.30 11.27
CA TYR A 49 14.70 -3.92 10.97
C TYR A 49 14.18 -3.24 12.24
N PRO A 50 15.09 -2.87 13.18
CA PRO A 50 14.72 -2.37 14.51
C PRO A 50 14.33 -0.89 14.49
N CYS A 51 13.37 -0.50 13.66
CA CYS A 51 12.87 0.87 13.65
C CYS A 51 12.03 1.17 14.88
N PRO A 52 12.05 2.42 15.39
CA PRO A 52 11.10 2.82 16.42
C PRO A 52 9.67 2.86 15.87
N GLY A 53 8.68 2.63 16.74
CA GLY A 53 7.29 2.98 16.46
C GLY A 53 7.01 4.46 16.74
N GLU A 54 5.80 4.94 16.36
CA GLU A 54 5.38 6.32 16.57
C GLU A 54 3.95 6.38 17.15
N PRO A 55 3.79 6.17 18.45
CA PRO A 55 2.47 6.12 19.09
C PRO A 55 1.67 7.42 18.94
N VAL A 56 2.34 8.58 18.87
CA VAL A 56 1.67 9.87 18.70
C VAL A 56 1.04 9.95 17.32
N LEU A 57 1.77 9.59 16.28
CA LEU A 57 1.22 9.50 14.92
C LEU A 57 0.08 8.48 14.84
N ALA A 58 0.21 7.32 15.51
CA ALA A 58 -0.84 6.32 15.54
C ALA A 58 -2.15 6.87 16.12
N GLN A 59 -2.07 7.66 17.20
CA GLN A 59 -3.23 8.33 17.79
C GLN A 59 -3.83 9.38 16.84
N GLN A 60 -2.99 10.16 16.15
CA GLN A 60 -3.45 11.14 15.17
C GLN A 60 -4.16 10.48 13.98
N VAL A 61 -3.64 9.35 13.49
CA VAL A 61 -4.29 8.55 12.43
C VAL A 61 -5.65 8.04 12.90
N ALA A 62 -5.74 7.46 14.10
CA ALA A 62 -7.02 7.00 14.67
C ALA A 62 -8.02 8.16 14.82
N GLN A 63 -7.55 9.31 15.30
CA GLN A 63 -8.40 10.49 15.45
C GLN A 63 -8.90 11.04 14.11
N ALA A 64 -8.05 11.06 13.06
CA ALA A 64 -8.45 11.50 11.72
C ALA A 64 -9.52 10.58 11.13
N LEU A 65 -9.40 9.27 11.34
CA LEU A 65 -10.42 8.29 10.93
C LEU A 65 -11.73 8.49 11.69
N ASP A 66 -11.69 8.62 13.01
CA ASP A 66 -12.88 8.84 13.85
C ASP A 66 -13.62 10.15 13.48
N GLN A 67 -12.90 11.22 13.19
CA GLN A 67 -13.48 12.49 12.73
C GLN A 67 -14.19 12.36 11.38
N ALA A 68 -13.76 11.43 10.54
CA ALA A 68 -14.42 11.09 9.30
C ALA A 68 -15.57 10.06 9.47
N GLY A 69 -15.89 9.67 10.71
CA GLY A 69 -16.91 8.66 11.01
C GLY A 69 -16.45 7.21 10.76
N ILE A 70 -15.15 6.98 10.62
CA ILE A 70 -14.56 5.66 10.43
C ILE A 70 -13.97 5.21 11.77
N GLN A 71 -14.64 4.28 12.44
CA GLN A 71 -14.15 3.72 13.69
C GLN A 71 -12.78 3.05 13.48
N ALA A 72 -11.80 3.37 14.33
CA ALA A 72 -10.46 2.82 14.25
C ALA A 72 -10.01 2.25 15.60
N ARG A 73 -8.96 1.40 15.58
CA ARG A 73 -8.38 0.77 16.78
C ARG A 73 -6.86 0.91 16.78
N LEU A 74 -6.28 1.08 17.96
CA LEU A 74 -4.84 0.97 18.19
C LEU A 74 -4.47 -0.44 18.62
N ASP A 75 -3.32 -0.93 18.17
CA ASP A 75 -2.73 -2.21 18.56
C ASP A 75 -1.26 -1.99 18.92
N ASP A 76 -0.94 -2.09 20.21
CA ASP A 76 0.41 -1.88 20.74
C ASP A 76 1.25 -3.17 20.79
N GLN A 77 0.66 -4.32 20.43
CA GLN A 77 1.30 -5.63 20.46
C GLN A 77 1.73 -6.11 19.07
N ARG A 78 1.01 -5.68 18.02
CA ARG A 78 1.33 -6.13 16.66
C ARG A 78 2.66 -5.57 16.18
N GLY A 79 3.47 -6.46 15.58
CA GLY A 79 4.69 -6.11 14.86
C GLY A 79 4.44 -5.69 13.40
N LEU A 80 5.52 -5.40 12.67
CA LEU A 80 5.50 -5.08 11.24
C LEU A 80 5.63 -6.37 10.42
N ASP A 81 4.73 -6.57 9.46
CA ASP A 81 4.80 -7.70 8.51
C ASP A 81 5.82 -7.43 7.38
N HIS A 82 6.05 -8.44 6.54
CA HIS A 82 7.05 -8.32 5.47
C HIS A 82 6.68 -7.28 4.40
N GLY A 83 5.40 -7.01 4.21
CA GLY A 83 4.96 -5.90 3.36
C GLY A 83 5.41 -4.54 3.88
N ALA A 84 5.68 -4.41 5.18
CA ALA A 84 6.26 -3.22 5.76
C ALA A 84 7.81 -3.30 5.82
N PHE A 85 8.37 -4.28 6.53
CA PHE A 85 9.81 -4.24 6.82
C PHE A 85 10.71 -4.51 5.61
N VAL A 86 10.26 -5.27 4.60
CA VAL A 86 11.10 -5.54 3.42
C VAL A 86 11.30 -4.29 2.57
N PRO A 87 10.25 -3.58 2.12
CA PRO A 87 10.46 -2.34 1.37
C PRO A 87 11.17 -1.28 2.19
N LEU A 88 10.88 -1.16 3.50
CA LEU A 88 11.55 -0.19 4.36
C LEU A 88 13.05 -0.48 4.49
N LYS A 89 13.45 -1.74 4.61
CA LYS A 89 14.88 -2.13 4.66
C LYS A 89 15.63 -1.78 3.36
N LEU A 90 14.94 -1.86 2.22
CA LEU A 90 15.52 -1.45 0.93
C LEU A 90 15.59 0.07 0.78
N MET A 91 14.58 0.79 1.26
CA MET A 91 14.48 2.25 1.12
C MET A 91 15.32 2.99 2.17
N TYR A 92 15.32 2.51 3.42
CA TYR A 92 15.92 3.16 4.59
C TYR A 92 16.64 2.12 5.47
N PRO A 93 17.75 1.55 5.02
CA PRO A 93 18.41 0.40 5.65
C PRO A 93 18.87 0.63 7.09
N ASP A 94 19.07 1.90 7.48
CA ASP A 94 19.52 2.27 8.82
C ASP A 94 18.45 2.10 9.91
N ALA A 95 17.19 1.85 9.54
CA ALA A 95 16.06 1.64 10.44
C ALA A 95 15.88 2.74 11.52
N THR A 96 16.21 3.99 11.20
CA THR A 96 16.19 5.12 12.15
C THR A 96 14.93 5.96 12.09
N ILE A 97 14.06 5.71 11.10
CA ILE A 97 12.82 6.47 10.89
C ILE A 97 11.69 5.74 11.62
N PRO A 98 10.92 6.44 12.47
CA PRO A 98 9.77 5.86 13.13
C PRO A 98 8.73 5.35 12.13
N CYS A 99 8.18 4.15 12.38
CA CYS A 99 7.25 3.50 11.47
C CYS A 99 6.01 3.01 12.23
N ILE A 100 4.85 3.24 11.62
CA ILE A 100 3.59 2.62 12.00
C ILE A 100 2.96 1.94 10.80
N GLN A 101 2.07 1.00 11.04
CA GLN A 101 1.34 0.29 9.99
C GLN A 101 -0.16 0.44 10.21
N LEU A 102 -0.90 0.63 9.12
CA LEU A 102 -2.37 0.66 9.08
C LEU A 102 -2.87 -0.58 8.33
N SER A 103 -3.83 -1.30 8.93
CA SER A 103 -4.45 -2.46 8.30
C SER A 103 -5.38 -2.07 7.15
N LEU A 104 -5.60 -3.01 6.24
CA LEU A 104 -6.77 -3.03 5.39
C LEU A 104 -8.01 -3.41 6.23
N VAL A 105 -9.20 -3.11 5.69
CA VAL A 105 -10.47 -3.62 6.22
C VAL A 105 -10.81 -4.92 5.48
N ASN A 106 -11.15 -5.97 6.21
CA ASN A 106 -11.33 -7.32 5.68
C ASN A 106 -12.53 -7.51 4.76
N THR A 107 -13.42 -6.52 4.63
CA THR A 107 -14.44 -6.48 3.58
C THR A 107 -13.83 -6.27 2.21
N LEU A 108 -12.61 -5.76 2.13
CA LEU A 108 -11.84 -5.43 0.93
C LEU A 108 -12.60 -4.54 -0.07
N ASP A 109 -13.55 -3.74 0.44
CA ASP A 109 -14.29 -2.78 -0.38
C ASP A 109 -13.39 -1.59 -0.78
N ALA A 110 -13.25 -1.37 -2.08
CA ALA A 110 -12.41 -0.32 -2.64
C ALA A 110 -12.85 1.09 -2.21
N SER A 111 -14.16 1.32 -2.13
CA SER A 111 -14.73 2.62 -1.71
C SER A 111 -14.38 2.94 -0.25
N THR A 112 -14.40 1.94 0.61
CA THR A 112 -13.97 2.05 2.01
C THR A 112 -12.50 2.46 2.11
N HIS A 113 -11.62 1.85 1.30
CA HIS A 113 -10.19 2.17 1.32
C HIS A 113 -9.89 3.56 0.73
N LEU A 114 -10.65 4.00 -0.28
CA LEU A 114 -10.62 5.38 -0.75
C LEU A 114 -11.05 6.38 0.36
N ALA A 115 -12.09 6.04 1.13
CA ALA A 115 -12.57 6.88 2.23
C ALA A 115 -11.53 6.97 3.37
N ILE A 116 -10.87 5.84 3.71
CA ILE A 116 -9.75 5.83 4.66
C ILE A 116 -8.66 6.81 4.20
N GLY A 117 -8.25 6.73 2.93
CA GLY A 117 -7.25 7.65 2.38
C GLY A 117 -7.66 9.11 2.50
N ARG A 118 -8.92 9.45 2.17
CA ARG A 118 -9.45 10.82 2.31
C ARG A 118 -9.45 11.30 3.75
N ALA A 119 -9.77 10.43 4.71
CA ALA A 119 -9.72 10.79 6.12
C ALA A 119 -8.31 11.18 6.58
N LEU A 120 -7.28 10.52 6.02
CA LEU A 120 -5.88 10.84 6.33
C LEU A 120 -5.44 12.22 5.84
N GLN A 121 -6.20 12.90 4.97
CA GLN A 121 -5.92 14.30 4.58
C GLN A 121 -5.98 15.27 5.76
N ALA A 122 -6.65 14.89 6.85
CA ALA A 122 -6.73 15.69 8.07
C ALA A 122 -5.45 15.59 8.94
N LEU A 123 -4.49 14.73 8.59
CA LEU A 123 -3.24 14.61 9.33
C LEU A 123 -2.38 15.88 9.15
N ASP A 124 -2.05 16.50 10.26
CA ASP A 124 -1.04 17.56 10.33
C ASP A 124 0.25 16.98 10.93
N TYR A 125 1.05 16.32 10.08
CA TYR A 125 2.30 15.69 10.48
C TYR A 125 3.39 16.04 9.46
N ASP A 126 4.41 16.76 9.94
CA ASP A 126 5.47 17.29 9.08
C ASP A 126 6.30 16.18 8.46
N HIS A 127 6.46 16.21 7.14
CA HIS A 127 7.27 15.25 6.36
C HIS A 127 6.89 13.76 6.56
N LEU A 128 5.59 13.46 6.73
CA LEU A 128 5.11 12.07 6.74
C LEU A 128 5.24 11.43 5.36
N LEU A 129 5.85 10.25 5.30
CA LEU A 129 5.76 9.39 4.12
C LEU A 129 4.63 8.37 4.34
N VAL A 130 3.66 8.35 3.46
CA VAL A 130 2.65 7.28 3.41
C VAL A 130 3.01 6.30 2.30
N LEU A 131 3.23 5.05 2.65
CA LEU A 131 3.69 3.99 1.76
C LEU A 131 2.61 2.92 1.59
N GLY A 132 2.00 2.84 0.41
CA GLY A 132 1.14 1.72 0.03
C GLY A 132 1.98 0.53 -0.41
N SER A 133 2.04 -0.51 0.40
CA SER A 133 2.75 -1.75 0.11
C SER A 133 1.77 -2.82 -0.35
N GLY A 134 1.71 -2.98 -1.64
CA GLY A 134 0.92 -3.97 -2.35
C GLY A 134 1.62 -4.30 -3.67
N PHE A 135 0.85 -4.73 -4.65
CA PHE A 135 1.37 -5.09 -5.96
C PHE A 135 0.29 -4.87 -7.01
N SER A 136 0.59 -4.22 -8.13
CA SER A 136 -0.40 -3.96 -9.18
C SER A 136 -0.77 -5.21 -10.00
N PHE A 137 -0.03 -6.29 -9.84
CA PHE A 137 -0.36 -7.61 -10.36
C PHE A 137 -0.16 -8.67 -9.28
N HIS A 138 -1.23 -9.28 -8.76
CA HIS A 138 -1.12 -10.30 -7.70
C HIS A 138 -1.96 -11.55 -8.02
N ASN A 139 -1.57 -12.25 -9.08
CA ASN A 139 -2.05 -13.60 -9.40
C ASN A 139 -0.92 -14.60 -9.22
N MET A 140 -0.83 -15.23 -8.05
CA MET A 140 0.25 -16.18 -7.72
C MET A 140 0.33 -17.35 -8.70
N ARG A 141 -0.80 -17.83 -9.22
CA ARG A 141 -0.79 -18.91 -10.23
C ARG A 141 -0.13 -18.46 -11.53
N ALA A 142 -0.42 -17.22 -11.96
CA ALA A 142 0.16 -16.66 -13.17
C ALA A 142 1.63 -16.23 -12.98
N PHE A 143 2.08 -15.90 -11.76
CA PHE A 143 3.49 -15.64 -11.48
C PHE A 143 4.38 -16.86 -11.77
N PHE A 144 3.93 -18.04 -11.35
CA PHE A 144 4.69 -19.28 -11.48
C PHE A 144 4.35 -20.07 -12.74
N ALA A 145 3.37 -19.62 -13.54
CA ALA A 145 3.05 -20.23 -14.82
C ALA A 145 4.07 -19.84 -15.90
N ALA A 146 4.17 -20.67 -16.94
CA ALA A 146 4.93 -20.33 -18.14
C ALA A 146 4.42 -19.01 -18.73
N GLN A 147 5.34 -18.12 -19.09
CA GLN A 147 5.00 -16.84 -19.71
C GLN A 147 4.45 -17.11 -21.12
N THR A 148 3.20 -16.73 -21.36
CA THR A 148 2.57 -16.80 -22.68
C THR A 148 2.21 -15.38 -23.14
N PRO A 149 2.14 -15.14 -24.48
CA PRO A 149 1.69 -13.86 -25.01
C PRO A 149 0.32 -13.42 -24.46
N GLU A 150 -0.57 -14.38 -24.20
CA GLU A 150 -1.89 -14.11 -23.63
C GLU A 150 -1.80 -13.59 -22.19
N ILE A 151 -1.02 -14.25 -21.32
CA ILE A 151 -0.80 -13.80 -19.94
C ILE A 151 -0.19 -12.40 -19.92
N GLN A 152 0.80 -12.18 -20.80
CA GLN A 152 1.44 -10.85 -20.92
C GLN A 152 0.46 -9.79 -21.40
N ALA A 153 -0.35 -10.06 -22.41
CA ALA A 153 -1.34 -9.11 -22.91
C ALA A 153 -2.38 -8.74 -21.85
N ARG A 154 -2.84 -9.70 -21.05
CA ARG A 154 -3.77 -9.46 -19.95
C ARG A 154 -3.15 -8.57 -18.86
N ASN A 155 -1.91 -8.84 -18.48
CA ASN A 155 -1.19 -8.03 -17.51
C ASN A 155 -1.00 -6.59 -18.02
N LEU A 156 -0.49 -6.41 -19.24
CA LEU A 156 -0.29 -5.10 -19.83
C LEU A 156 -1.59 -4.29 -19.94
N ALA A 157 -2.69 -4.91 -20.35
CA ALA A 157 -3.96 -4.22 -20.48
C ALA A 157 -4.49 -3.68 -19.13
N PHE A 158 -4.26 -4.41 -18.03
CA PHE A 158 -4.61 -3.95 -16.69
C PHE A 158 -3.66 -2.83 -16.22
N GLU A 159 -2.35 -2.98 -16.42
CA GLU A 159 -1.37 -1.96 -16.06
C GLU A 159 -1.58 -0.64 -16.83
N ASP A 160 -1.85 -0.72 -18.14
CA ASP A 160 -2.18 0.46 -18.97
C ASP A 160 -3.43 1.19 -18.44
N TRP A 161 -4.46 0.43 -18.06
CA TRP A 161 -5.66 0.99 -17.45
C TRP A 161 -5.34 1.66 -16.10
N LEU A 162 -4.52 1.02 -15.28
CA LEU A 162 -4.15 1.54 -13.96
C LEU A 162 -3.30 2.82 -14.09
N GLU A 163 -2.32 2.82 -15.02
CA GLU A 163 -1.52 4.00 -15.32
C GLU A 163 -2.40 5.15 -15.81
N GLN A 164 -3.28 4.93 -16.79
CA GLN A 164 -4.21 5.95 -17.27
C GLN A 164 -5.10 6.46 -16.15
N THR A 165 -5.64 5.55 -15.31
CA THR A 165 -6.51 5.94 -14.22
C THR A 165 -5.77 6.79 -13.17
N CYS A 166 -4.55 6.43 -12.79
CA CYS A 166 -3.83 7.13 -11.75
C CYS A 166 -3.10 8.39 -12.23
N SER A 167 -2.66 8.44 -13.51
CA SER A 167 -1.72 9.46 -13.98
C SER A 167 -2.28 10.43 -15.01
N ASP A 168 -3.42 10.14 -15.66
CA ASP A 168 -4.01 11.05 -16.68
C ASP A 168 -4.55 12.32 -16.02
N SER A 169 -3.86 13.43 -16.20
CA SER A 169 -4.26 14.73 -15.63
C SER A 169 -5.53 15.33 -16.26
N SER A 170 -6.03 14.77 -17.36
CA SER A 170 -7.28 15.19 -17.99
C SER A 170 -8.52 14.59 -17.32
N LEU A 171 -8.36 13.50 -16.54
CA LEU A 171 -9.46 12.93 -15.77
C LEU A 171 -9.80 13.82 -14.57
N SER A 172 -11.10 14.06 -14.38
CA SER A 172 -11.58 14.69 -13.15
C SER A 172 -11.41 13.75 -11.96
N GLU A 173 -11.17 14.29 -10.77
CA GLU A 173 -11.01 13.46 -9.56
C GLU A 173 -12.25 12.62 -9.21
N PRO A 174 -13.51 13.09 -9.40
CA PRO A 174 -14.68 12.21 -9.26
C PRO A 174 -14.66 11.01 -10.20
N GLU A 175 -14.23 11.20 -11.48
CA GLU A 175 -14.14 10.10 -12.45
C GLU A 175 -13.01 9.13 -12.08
N ARG A 176 -11.84 9.65 -11.69
CA ARG A 176 -10.70 8.84 -11.22
C ARG A 176 -11.09 7.99 -10.00
N ALA A 177 -11.71 8.62 -8.99
CA ALA A 177 -12.19 7.93 -7.81
C ALA A 177 -13.22 6.84 -8.15
N LYS A 178 -14.14 7.15 -9.09
CA LYS A 178 -15.13 6.18 -9.56
C LYS A 178 -14.45 4.98 -10.25
N ARG A 179 -13.48 5.22 -11.13
CA ARG A 179 -12.76 4.12 -11.81
C ARG A 179 -12.05 3.23 -10.79
N LEU A 180 -11.39 3.81 -9.80
CA LEU A 180 -10.72 3.05 -8.75
C LEU A 180 -11.72 2.29 -7.85
N ALA A 181 -12.87 2.89 -7.52
CA ALA A 181 -13.93 2.20 -6.79
C ALA A 181 -14.48 1.00 -7.58
N ASP A 182 -14.66 1.17 -8.89
CA ASP A 182 -15.20 0.17 -9.82
C ASP A 182 -14.07 -0.63 -10.52
N TRP A 183 -12.91 -0.78 -9.90
CA TRP A 183 -11.70 -1.37 -10.50
C TRP A 183 -11.92 -2.75 -11.15
N GLU A 184 -12.90 -3.50 -10.70
CA GLU A 184 -13.26 -4.80 -11.28
C GLU A 184 -13.72 -4.70 -12.75
N GLN A 185 -14.13 -3.52 -13.20
CA GLN A 185 -14.51 -3.26 -14.59
C GLN A 185 -13.30 -3.01 -15.49
N ALA A 186 -12.10 -2.91 -14.92
CA ALA A 186 -10.87 -2.78 -15.69
C ALA A 186 -10.59 -4.03 -16.55
N PRO A 187 -9.88 -3.86 -17.67
CA PRO A 187 -9.48 -5.00 -18.50
C PRO A 187 -8.74 -6.05 -17.67
N HIS A 188 -9.24 -7.28 -17.66
CA HIS A 188 -8.63 -8.42 -16.97
C HIS A 188 -8.41 -8.24 -15.46
N ALA A 189 -9.16 -7.37 -14.80
CA ALA A 189 -9.03 -7.04 -13.37
C ALA A 189 -8.94 -8.31 -12.49
N ARG A 190 -9.92 -9.20 -12.58
CA ARG A 190 -9.98 -10.43 -11.78
C ARG A 190 -8.96 -11.50 -12.22
N PHE A 191 -8.35 -11.35 -13.39
CA PHE A 191 -7.18 -12.15 -13.75
C PHE A 191 -5.92 -11.63 -13.06
N CYS A 192 -5.72 -10.31 -13.01
CA CYS A 192 -4.56 -9.70 -12.36
C CYS A 192 -4.69 -9.74 -10.83
N HIS A 193 -5.89 -9.55 -10.32
CA HIS A 193 -6.23 -9.60 -8.91
C HIS A 193 -7.41 -10.56 -8.67
N PRO A 194 -7.17 -11.88 -8.50
CA PRO A 194 -8.21 -12.81 -8.06
C PRO A 194 -8.84 -12.39 -6.72
N ARG A 195 -8.08 -11.69 -5.90
CA ARG A 195 -8.47 -11.04 -4.66
C ARG A 195 -7.84 -9.64 -4.59
N GLU A 196 -8.47 -8.71 -3.90
CA GLU A 196 -8.22 -7.27 -3.93
C GLU A 196 -7.04 -6.78 -3.09
N GLU A 197 -6.64 -7.53 -2.08
CA GLU A 197 -5.78 -7.06 -0.98
C GLU A 197 -4.51 -6.34 -1.45
N HIS A 198 -3.87 -6.83 -2.52
CA HIS A 198 -2.64 -6.21 -3.02
C HIS A 198 -2.87 -4.93 -3.84
N LEU A 199 -4.10 -4.67 -4.27
CA LEU A 199 -4.44 -3.43 -4.97
C LEU A 199 -4.88 -2.31 -4.02
N LEU A 200 -5.47 -2.65 -2.86
CA LEU A 200 -6.10 -1.69 -1.96
C LEU A 200 -5.15 -0.69 -1.28
N PRO A 201 -3.87 -0.99 -1.01
CA PRO A 201 -2.92 0.03 -0.55
C PRO A 201 -2.82 1.23 -1.50
N LEU A 202 -2.92 1.00 -2.83
CA LEU A 202 -3.00 2.08 -3.82
C LEU A 202 -4.23 2.96 -3.62
N HIS A 203 -5.39 2.37 -3.31
CA HIS A 203 -6.64 3.12 -3.09
C HIS A 203 -6.53 4.05 -1.88
N VAL A 204 -5.87 3.61 -0.80
CA VAL A 204 -5.62 4.46 0.37
C VAL A 204 -4.69 5.62 0.00
N CYS A 205 -3.57 5.34 -0.69
CA CYS A 205 -2.63 6.38 -1.11
C CYS A 205 -3.27 7.40 -2.06
N TYR A 206 -4.05 6.94 -3.05
CA TYR A 206 -4.79 7.83 -3.93
C TYR A 206 -5.85 8.64 -3.16
N GLY A 207 -6.60 8.00 -2.25
CA GLY A 207 -7.59 8.71 -1.43
C GLY A 207 -6.97 9.86 -0.62
N LEU A 208 -5.76 9.66 -0.09
CA LEU A 208 -4.97 10.71 0.58
C LEU A 208 -4.55 11.81 -0.39
N ALA A 209 -3.99 11.46 -1.54
CA ALA A 209 -3.47 12.42 -2.52
C ALA A 209 -4.57 13.22 -3.24
N ASN A 210 -5.67 12.55 -3.58
CA ASN A 210 -6.84 13.09 -4.27
C ASN A 210 -6.50 13.94 -5.51
N LYS A 211 -5.52 13.49 -6.27
CA LYS A 211 -5.06 14.09 -7.53
C LYS A 211 -4.43 13.03 -8.45
N ALA A 212 -4.14 13.39 -9.70
CA ALA A 212 -3.32 12.56 -10.56
C ALA A 212 -1.93 12.34 -9.95
N SER A 213 -1.33 11.16 -10.19
CA SER A 213 0.03 10.90 -9.72
C SER A 213 1.04 11.79 -10.44
N ASP A 214 2.01 12.29 -9.69
CA ASP A 214 3.08 13.14 -10.24
C ASP A 214 4.11 12.30 -11.00
N ARG A 215 4.19 10.99 -10.70
CA ARG A 215 5.16 10.09 -11.31
C ARG A 215 4.64 8.65 -11.31
N HIS A 216 4.78 7.98 -12.46
CA HIS A 216 4.59 6.55 -12.61
C HIS A 216 5.94 5.88 -12.92
N ILE A 217 6.20 4.75 -12.30
CA ILE A 217 7.40 3.93 -12.52
C ILE A 217 6.94 2.51 -12.82
N ALA A 218 7.21 2.07 -14.04
CA ALA A 218 6.97 0.69 -14.44
C ALA A 218 8.19 -0.19 -14.12
N ALA A 219 7.94 -1.36 -13.56
CA ALA A 219 8.96 -2.37 -13.29
C ALA A 219 8.51 -3.74 -13.78
N THR A 220 9.46 -4.58 -14.18
CA THR A 220 9.16 -5.98 -14.52
C THR A 220 9.63 -6.88 -13.39
N ILE A 221 8.69 -7.57 -12.75
CA ILE A 221 8.95 -8.46 -11.62
C ILE A 221 8.45 -9.87 -11.98
N LEU A 222 9.33 -10.85 -11.97
CA LEU A 222 9.03 -12.22 -12.37
C LEU A 222 8.32 -12.32 -13.75
N GLY A 223 8.73 -11.45 -14.69
CA GLY A 223 8.16 -11.38 -16.02
C GLY A 223 6.78 -10.69 -16.12
N LYS A 224 6.29 -10.07 -15.05
CA LYS A 224 5.06 -9.27 -15.04
C LYS A 224 5.39 -7.79 -14.93
N GLN A 225 4.72 -6.98 -15.75
CA GLN A 225 4.73 -5.54 -15.60
C GLN A 225 4.01 -5.16 -14.31
N SER A 226 4.56 -4.20 -13.58
CA SER A 226 3.99 -3.67 -12.35
C SER A 226 4.23 -2.19 -12.24
N GLY A 227 3.20 -1.43 -11.86
CA GLY A 227 3.24 0.01 -11.70
C GLY A 227 3.45 0.44 -10.25
N MET A 228 4.27 1.47 -10.07
CA MET A 228 4.39 2.21 -8.81
C MET A 228 4.02 3.66 -9.07
N PHE A 229 3.25 4.25 -8.18
CA PHE A 229 2.74 5.61 -8.31
C PHE A 229 3.26 6.47 -7.16
N TYR A 230 3.58 7.72 -7.46
CA TYR A 230 4.07 8.69 -6.50
C TYR A 230 3.25 9.97 -6.57
N TRP A 231 2.89 10.49 -5.43
CA TRP A 231 2.24 11.78 -5.20
C TRP A 231 3.09 12.58 -4.23
N GLY A 232 3.54 13.79 -4.62
CA GLY A 232 4.35 14.70 -3.83
C GLY A 232 3.67 16.01 -3.49
#